data_9bdf0782c961c06c203028eb84934058
#
_entry.id   9bdf0782c961c06c203028eb84934058
#
_cell.length_a   1.000
_cell.length_b   1.000
_cell.length_c   1.000
_cell.angle_alpha   90.00
_cell.angle_beta   90.00
_cell.angle_gamma   90.00
#
_symmetry.space_group_name_H-M   'P 1'
#
loop_
_entity.id
_entity.type
_entity.pdbx_description
1 polymer ?
#
loop_
_entity_poly.entity_id
_entity_poly.type
_entity_poly.pdbx_seq_one_letter_code
_entity_poly.pdbx_strand_id
1 'polypeptide(L)'
;MYSRKWRSPSGEESVGRPSFVADHDLWTDDQRAVAERIEAELGQLELVRLVYGDPHGLVRSKTLTVPAFRSVLRHGMNFSPGPFLFDTGHAVAVDFLGDPGIGVEEIAGAGNFILVPDPLTFQVLPGTEPRTAWVIGDEYLREGTPHPLSSRAVLRAVERRYAARGLDPLLGLEAEWYLTRRLDDEPGNEGNGFGTQGRAPRVAAVNAGYQFNLDFRYDSVAAVADPLAQCLTALGLPLRSMEHESGPGQVETTFAPMSPLDTADAMLLFRTVTKRLAARRGYHASFMSLPKLPSFDPSGWHLHQSVRESATGRNLFGAEGLSGGLSPEGKAYTDGLLSWARELLLLSVPTVNGYRRLHSAHTLAPTRIGLSVEDRTAMLRVAGGGANARIENRMGEPCANPYLNIAAQLFAGLDGLEGGTGGMPADPGAGLVPQSLRESFEAFRAGRAEQLLGAPLTACLTRLKESELDRFETWCAATGAPAGEVTDWEQREYFEAY
;
A
#
# COMPACT_ATOMS: atom_id res chain seq x y z
N MET A 1 31.01 -15.81 37.88
CA MET A 1 30.36 -15.14 36.73
C MET A 1 29.63 -13.91 37.22
N TYR A 2 30.21 -12.73 37.11
CA TYR A 2 29.58 -11.48 37.56
C TYR A 2 28.72 -10.95 36.40
N SER A 3 27.41 -11.13 36.46
CA SER A 3 26.49 -10.45 35.56
C SER A 3 26.34 -8.99 36.03
N ARG A 4 26.93 -8.07 35.29
CA ARG A 4 26.73 -6.64 35.49
C ARG A 4 25.27 -6.32 35.21
N LYS A 5 24.45 -6.12 36.24
CA LYS A 5 23.09 -5.60 36.07
C LYS A 5 23.21 -4.13 35.66
N TRP A 6 22.94 -3.86 34.41
CA TRP A 6 22.72 -2.50 33.93
C TRP A 6 21.47 -1.98 34.62
N ARG A 7 21.61 -1.07 35.59
CA ARG A 7 20.47 -0.38 36.17
C ARG A 7 20.19 0.84 35.32
N SER A 8 19.03 0.94 34.70
CA SER A 8 18.43 2.23 34.40
C SER A 8 18.41 3.05 35.69
N PRO A 9 18.67 4.36 35.67
CA PRO A 9 18.25 5.22 36.77
C PRO A 9 16.79 4.87 37.04
N SER A 10 16.46 4.52 38.28
CA SER A 10 15.11 4.15 38.72
C SER A 10 14.13 5.07 38.04
N GLY A 11 13.22 4.49 37.23
CA GLY A 11 12.19 5.27 36.57
C GLY A 11 11.35 5.97 37.62
N GLU A 12 11.69 7.19 37.91
CA GLU A 12 10.70 8.16 38.31
C GLU A 12 9.79 8.26 37.06
N GLU A 13 8.65 7.58 37.12
CA GLU A 13 7.49 8.00 36.36
C GLU A 13 7.43 9.50 36.56
N SER A 14 7.71 10.26 35.51
CA SER A 14 7.62 11.71 35.55
C SER A 14 6.13 12.05 35.68
N VAL A 15 5.63 11.98 36.91
CA VAL A 15 4.36 12.54 37.31
C VAL A 15 4.45 14.03 36.98
N GLY A 16 3.82 14.42 35.86
CA GLY A 16 3.73 15.83 35.46
C GLY A 16 4.39 16.21 34.12
N ARG A 17 4.94 15.27 33.31
CA ARG A 17 5.24 15.62 31.93
C ARG A 17 3.96 15.57 31.09
N PRO A 18 3.65 16.66 30.34
CA PRO A 18 2.54 16.67 29.41
C PRO A 18 2.62 15.48 28.47
N SER A 19 1.47 14.88 28.15
CA SER A 19 1.36 13.77 27.19
C SER A 19 1.16 14.33 25.81
N PHE A 20 2.09 14.14 24.88
CA PHE A 20 1.96 14.63 23.50
C PHE A 20 0.59 14.26 22.88
N VAL A 21 0.12 13.03 23.10
CA VAL A 21 -1.18 12.56 22.60
C VAL A 21 -2.33 13.32 23.25
N ALA A 22 -2.30 13.56 24.58
CA ALA A 22 -3.37 14.26 25.28
C ALA A 22 -3.30 15.77 25.06
N ASP A 23 -2.11 16.37 25.04
CA ASP A 23 -1.92 17.82 24.86
C ASP A 23 -2.42 18.29 23.48
N HIS A 24 -2.33 17.43 22.47
CA HIS A 24 -2.77 17.73 21.11
C HIS A 24 -4.09 17.05 20.72
N ASP A 25 -4.77 16.36 21.64
CA ASP A 25 -6.04 15.67 21.42
C ASP A 25 -6.04 14.74 20.18
N LEU A 26 -4.99 13.92 20.06
CA LEU A 26 -4.73 13.14 18.83
C LEU A 26 -5.60 11.89 18.69
N TRP A 27 -6.21 11.41 19.76
CA TRP A 27 -7.03 10.21 19.75
C TRP A 27 -8.51 10.50 19.97
N THR A 28 -9.35 9.74 19.29
CA THR A 28 -10.79 9.65 19.57
C THR A 28 -11.04 8.92 20.91
N ASP A 29 -12.27 8.97 21.39
CA ASP A 29 -12.66 8.25 22.62
C ASP A 29 -12.50 6.72 22.45
N ASP A 30 -12.81 6.18 21.27
CA ASP A 30 -12.60 4.77 20.96
C ASP A 30 -11.11 4.40 21.02
N GLN A 31 -10.23 5.23 20.43
CA GLN A 31 -8.79 5.00 20.50
C GLN A 31 -8.26 5.06 21.94
N ARG A 32 -8.76 5.99 22.76
CA ARG A 32 -8.42 6.07 24.19
C ARG A 32 -8.83 4.81 24.95
N ALA A 33 -10.07 4.36 24.75
CA ALA A 33 -10.60 3.16 25.37
C ALA A 33 -9.82 1.89 24.97
N VAL A 34 -9.38 1.80 23.70
CA VAL A 34 -8.54 0.69 23.23
C VAL A 34 -7.13 0.78 23.81
N ALA A 35 -6.53 1.97 23.89
CA ALA A 35 -5.21 2.17 24.49
C ALA A 35 -5.16 1.72 25.96
N GLU A 36 -6.18 2.02 26.75
CA GLU A 36 -6.30 1.55 28.13
C GLU A 36 -6.34 0.01 28.23
N ARG A 37 -7.08 -0.65 27.32
CA ARG A 37 -7.11 -2.13 27.25
C ARG A 37 -5.74 -2.69 26.88
N ILE A 38 -5.06 -2.10 25.88
CA ILE A 38 -3.71 -2.49 25.51
C ILE A 38 -2.77 -2.38 26.71
N GLU A 39 -2.78 -1.27 27.44
CA GLU A 39 -1.92 -1.08 28.62
C GLU A 39 -2.09 -2.20 29.67
N ALA A 40 -3.33 -2.65 29.88
CA ALA A 40 -3.63 -3.75 30.80
C ALA A 40 -3.06 -5.11 30.32
N GLU A 41 -2.99 -5.33 29.01
CA GLU A 41 -2.58 -6.59 28.40
C GLU A 41 -1.09 -6.65 28.05
N LEU A 42 -0.37 -5.53 28.06
CA LEU A 42 1.05 -5.45 27.68
C LEU A 42 1.96 -6.42 28.46
N GLY A 43 1.60 -6.80 29.67
CA GLY A 43 2.38 -7.74 30.49
C GLY A 43 2.51 -9.15 29.90
N GLN A 44 1.70 -9.49 28.90
CA GLN A 44 1.73 -10.76 28.17
C GLN A 44 2.66 -10.74 26.96
N LEU A 45 3.23 -9.60 26.62
CA LEU A 45 4.08 -9.37 25.46
C LEU A 45 5.54 -9.15 25.87
N GLU A 46 6.44 -9.38 24.94
CA GLU A 46 7.86 -9.09 25.11
C GLU A 46 8.28 -7.89 24.25
N LEU A 47 7.73 -7.79 23.04
CA LEU A 47 8.06 -6.76 22.07
C LEU A 47 6.81 -6.16 21.41
N VAL A 48 6.92 -4.92 20.97
CA VAL A 48 5.92 -4.25 20.11
C VAL A 48 6.63 -3.61 18.93
N ARG A 49 6.15 -3.90 17.72
CA ARG A 49 6.60 -3.24 16.49
C ARG A 49 5.69 -2.06 16.19
N LEU A 50 6.21 -0.86 16.33
CA LEU A 50 5.57 0.36 15.85
C LEU A 50 5.99 0.59 14.41
N VAL A 51 5.01 0.67 13.50
CA VAL A 51 5.24 0.72 12.06
C VAL A 51 4.50 1.88 11.40
N TYR A 52 4.93 2.26 10.19
CA TYR A 52 4.20 3.14 9.27
C TYR A 52 4.54 2.78 7.83
N GLY A 53 3.71 3.21 6.88
CA GLY A 53 3.97 3.08 5.46
C GLY A 53 4.69 4.32 4.92
N ASP A 54 5.87 4.15 4.32
CA ASP A 54 6.55 5.25 3.64
C ASP A 54 5.84 5.64 2.31
N PRO A 55 6.28 6.67 1.58
CA PRO A 55 5.65 7.09 0.31
C PRO A 55 5.55 5.98 -0.75
N HIS A 56 6.42 4.98 -0.70
CA HIS A 56 6.39 3.82 -1.59
C HIS A 56 5.45 2.70 -1.09
N GLY A 57 4.83 2.87 0.09
CA GLY A 57 4.02 1.85 0.75
C GLY A 57 4.83 0.72 1.37
N LEU A 58 6.13 0.90 1.56
CA LEU A 58 6.99 -0.03 2.29
C LEU A 58 6.87 0.21 3.80
N VAL A 59 6.84 -0.90 4.55
CA VAL A 59 6.66 -0.83 6.00
C VAL A 59 7.99 -0.49 6.68
N ARG A 60 8.03 0.66 7.36
CA ARG A 60 9.13 1.07 8.23
C ARG A 60 8.77 0.80 9.69
N SER A 61 9.73 0.39 10.51
CA SER A 61 9.42 -0.01 11.89
C SER A 61 10.55 0.26 12.87
N LYS A 62 10.14 0.42 14.15
CA LYS A 62 11.02 0.20 15.30
C LYS A 62 10.41 -0.86 16.20
N THR A 63 11.25 -1.77 16.69
CA THR A 63 10.86 -2.80 17.65
C THR A 63 11.19 -2.32 19.05
N LEU A 64 10.20 -2.25 19.91
CA LEU A 64 10.23 -1.67 21.25
C LEU A 64 10.06 -2.74 22.31
N THR A 65 10.71 -2.57 23.45
CA THR A 65 10.35 -3.30 24.68
C THR A 65 9.02 -2.78 25.21
N VAL A 66 8.31 -3.60 25.98
CA VAL A 66 7.02 -3.21 26.58
C VAL A 66 7.12 -1.92 27.43
N PRO A 67 8.13 -1.72 28.31
CA PRO A 67 8.27 -0.46 29.02
C PRO A 67 8.44 0.76 28.11
N ALA A 68 9.22 0.63 27.03
CA ALA A 68 9.38 1.70 26.02
C ALA A 68 8.06 2.01 25.31
N PHE A 69 7.30 0.98 24.94
CA PHE A 69 6.02 1.14 24.27
C PHE A 69 4.96 1.85 25.15
N ARG A 70 4.94 1.58 26.46
CA ARG A 70 4.07 2.35 27.40
C ARG A 70 4.34 3.86 27.35
N SER A 71 5.60 4.26 27.25
CA SER A 71 5.94 5.69 27.08
C SER A 71 5.48 6.20 25.71
N VAL A 72 5.63 5.38 24.66
CA VAL A 72 5.26 5.74 23.29
C VAL A 72 3.75 5.91 23.11
N LEU A 73 2.92 5.16 23.82
CA LEU A 73 1.46 5.38 23.84
C LEU A 73 1.08 6.80 24.31
N ARG A 74 1.90 7.44 25.14
CA ARG A 74 1.63 8.78 25.67
C ARG A 74 2.33 9.88 24.88
N HIS A 75 3.53 9.61 24.40
CA HIS A 75 4.42 10.66 23.87
C HIS A 75 4.74 10.51 22.39
N GLY A 76 4.26 9.43 21.75
CA GLY A 76 4.72 9.07 20.43
C GLY A 76 6.21 8.69 20.42
N MET A 77 6.75 8.49 19.24
CA MET A 77 8.15 8.12 19.02
C MET A 77 8.77 8.94 17.91
N ASN A 78 9.94 9.48 18.17
CA ASN A 78 10.72 10.18 17.15
C ASN A 78 11.23 9.21 16.07
N PHE A 79 10.98 9.57 14.81
CA PHE A 79 11.50 8.91 13.62
C PHE A 79 12.24 9.89 12.72
N SER A 80 13.29 9.41 12.05
CA SER A 80 13.98 10.16 11.00
C SER A 80 13.11 10.30 9.76
N PRO A 81 13.11 11.45 9.08
CA PRO A 81 12.37 11.65 7.85
C PRO A 81 12.99 10.93 6.63
N GLY A 82 14.19 10.36 6.75
CA GLY A 82 14.91 9.74 5.63
C GLY A 82 14.04 8.86 4.72
N PRO A 83 13.20 7.93 5.24
CA PRO A 83 12.33 7.12 4.39
C PRO A 83 11.30 7.88 3.55
N PHE A 84 10.97 9.12 3.88
CA PHE A 84 10.14 9.98 3.03
C PHE A 84 10.90 10.59 1.84
N LEU A 85 12.23 10.63 1.92
CA LEU A 85 13.10 11.44 1.07
C LEU A 85 13.96 10.61 0.12
N PHE A 86 13.92 9.30 0.28
CA PHE A 86 14.66 8.34 -0.54
C PHE A 86 13.74 7.72 -1.60
N ASP A 87 14.25 7.52 -2.81
CA ASP A 87 13.54 6.75 -3.82
C ASP A 87 13.52 5.24 -3.52
N THR A 88 12.97 4.43 -4.41
CA THR A 88 12.84 2.97 -4.24
C THR A 88 14.18 2.26 -4.04
N GLY A 89 15.28 2.77 -4.61
CA GLY A 89 16.65 2.26 -4.43
C GLY A 89 17.43 2.96 -3.33
N HIS A 90 16.76 3.72 -2.46
CA HIS A 90 17.38 4.52 -1.40
C HIS A 90 18.35 5.61 -1.90
N ALA A 91 18.22 6.07 -3.15
CA ALA A 91 18.88 7.31 -3.53
C ALA A 91 18.24 8.49 -2.79
N VAL A 92 19.06 9.46 -2.38
CA VAL A 92 18.58 10.69 -1.75
C VAL A 92 17.95 11.55 -2.83
N ALA A 93 16.63 11.51 -2.96
CA ALA A 93 15.88 12.25 -3.97
C ALA A 93 15.51 13.68 -3.52
N VAL A 94 15.39 13.88 -2.21
CA VAL A 94 15.14 15.19 -1.60
C VAL A 94 16.30 15.53 -0.65
N ASP A 95 16.99 16.63 -0.91
CA ASP A 95 18.06 17.09 -0.02
C ASP A 95 17.46 17.53 1.33
N PHE A 96 17.98 16.96 2.40
CA PHE A 96 17.55 17.25 3.77
C PHE A 96 18.64 17.93 4.60
N LEU A 97 19.80 18.23 4.01
CA LEU A 97 20.88 18.94 4.71
C LEU A 97 20.69 20.45 4.67
N GLY A 98 20.02 20.95 3.62
CA GLY A 98 19.65 22.34 3.44
C GLY A 98 18.13 22.53 3.36
N ASP A 99 17.69 23.42 2.48
CA ASP A 99 16.28 23.59 2.15
C ASP A 99 15.81 22.39 1.31
N PRO A 100 14.87 21.56 1.81
CA PRO A 100 14.37 20.42 1.05
C PRO A 100 13.59 20.82 -0.22
N GLY A 101 13.15 22.06 -0.34
CA GLY A 101 12.45 22.59 -1.51
C GLY A 101 11.11 21.90 -1.81
N ILE A 102 10.47 21.30 -0.80
CA ILE A 102 9.16 20.62 -0.89
C ILE A 102 8.11 21.23 0.04
N GLY A 103 8.41 22.39 0.66
CA GLY A 103 7.46 23.10 1.54
C GLY A 103 7.28 22.46 2.92
N VAL A 104 8.25 21.69 3.42
CA VAL A 104 8.30 21.13 4.78
C VAL A 104 9.65 21.48 5.39
N GLU A 105 9.72 22.63 6.04
CA GLU A 105 10.98 23.16 6.61
C GLU A 105 11.50 22.30 7.77
N GLU A 106 10.62 21.60 8.49
CA GLU A 106 10.94 20.76 9.66
C GLU A 106 11.84 19.56 9.30
N ILE A 107 11.91 19.21 8.00
CA ILE A 107 12.80 18.14 7.50
C ILE A 107 14.26 18.61 7.42
N ALA A 108 14.51 19.91 7.31
CA ALA A 108 15.86 20.45 7.22
C ALA A 108 16.73 19.98 8.40
N GLY A 109 17.98 19.57 8.10
CA GLY A 109 18.85 18.96 9.09
C GLY A 109 18.43 17.57 9.57
N ALA A 110 17.60 16.86 8.78
CA ALA A 110 17.01 15.57 9.13
C ALA A 110 16.14 15.61 10.40
N GLY A 111 15.37 16.70 10.60
CA GLY A 111 14.48 16.89 11.74
C GLY A 111 13.50 15.72 11.91
N ASN A 112 13.37 15.18 13.13
CA ASN A 112 12.48 14.06 13.40
C ASN A 112 11.01 14.49 13.33
N PHE A 113 10.17 13.61 12.80
CA PHE A 113 8.73 13.60 13.03
C PHE A 113 8.36 12.71 14.23
N ILE A 114 7.12 12.80 14.71
CA ILE A 114 6.61 12.01 15.82
C ILE A 114 5.60 10.99 15.26
N LEU A 115 5.89 9.71 15.49
CA LEU A 115 4.98 8.61 15.18
C LEU A 115 4.16 8.25 16.40
N VAL A 116 2.83 8.44 16.33
CA VAL A 116 1.88 8.14 17.40
C VAL A 116 1.14 6.85 17.05
N PRO A 117 1.16 5.82 17.92
CA PRO A 117 0.42 4.59 17.66
C PRO A 117 -1.07 4.87 17.46
N ASP A 118 -1.68 4.22 16.46
CA ASP A 118 -3.13 4.11 16.38
C ASP A 118 -3.59 2.84 17.11
N PRO A 119 -4.18 2.94 18.32
CA PRO A 119 -4.54 1.77 19.13
C PRO A 119 -5.49 0.80 18.42
N LEU A 120 -6.33 1.30 17.49
CA LEU A 120 -7.29 0.47 16.76
C LEU A 120 -6.62 -0.55 15.84
N THR A 121 -5.34 -0.31 15.47
CA THR A 121 -4.56 -1.22 14.60
C THR A 121 -3.70 -2.22 15.38
N PHE A 122 -3.79 -2.24 16.70
CA PHE A 122 -2.95 -3.10 17.53
C PHE A 122 -3.30 -4.58 17.37
N GLN A 123 -2.32 -5.39 16.97
CA GLN A 123 -2.47 -6.82 16.70
C GLN A 123 -1.35 -7.61 17.36
N VAL A 124 -1.68 -8.70 18.06
CA VAL A 124 -0.70 -9.67 18.53
C VAL A 124 -0.40 -10.64 17.40
N LEU A 125 0.84 -10.66 16.94
CA LEU A 125 1.25 -11.49 15.78
C LEU A 125 1.25 -12.98 16.18
N PRO A 126 0.47 -13.83 15.50
CA PRO A 126 0.42 -15.26 15.80
C PRO A 126 1.78 -15.94 15.62
N GLY A 127 2.10 -16.89 16.50
CA GLY A 127 3.30 -17.75 16.37
C GLY A 127 4.62 -16.98 16.36
N THR A 128 4.70 -15.82 17.04
CA THR A 128 5.98 -15.10 17.20
C THR A 128 6.65 -15.47 18.50
N GLU A 129 7.96 -15.74 18.41
CA GLU A 129 8.91 -15.89 19.51
C GLU A 129 10.04 -14.89 19.30
N PRO A 130 10.26 -13.92 20.18
CA PRO A 130 9.44 -13.56 21.37
C PRO A 130 8.02 -13.10 20.99
N ARG A 131 7.06 -13.19 21.93
CA ARG A 131 5.66 -12.78 21.72
C ARG A 131 5.60 -11.29 21.40
N THR A 132 5.23 -10.99 20.17
CA THR A 132 5.35 -9.65 19.57
C THR A 132 3.99 -9.13 19.12
N ALA A 133 3.68 -7.88 19.46
CA ALA A 133 2.59 -7.14 18.85
C ALA A 133 3.08 -6.24 17.70
N TRP A 134 2.13 -5.78 16.88
CA TRP A 134 2.32 -4.90 15.74
C TRP A 134 1.25 -3.82 15.79
N VAL A 135 1.62 -2.57 15.54
CA VAL A 135 0.71 -1.42 15.57
C VAL A 135 1.17 -0.40 14.55
N ILE A 136 0.22 0.15 13.78
CA ILE A 136 0.48 1.28 12.87
C ILE A 136 0.50 2.58 13.67
N GLY A 137 1.37 3.49 13.30
CA GLY A 137 1.38 4.86 13.81
C GLY A 137 0.97 5.87 12.75
N ASP A 138 0.40 6.96 13.21
CA ASP A 138 0.15 8.18 12.44
C ASP A 138 1.32 9.15 12.61
N GLU A 139 1.74 9.78 11.54
CA GLU A 139 2.87 10.69 11.50
C GLU A 139 2.42 12.13 11.81
N TYR A 140 3.10 12.77 12.77
CA TYR A 140 2.83 14.15 13.21
C TYR A 140 4.07 15.02 13.21
N LEU A 141 3.88 16.30 12.96
CA LEU A 141 4.86 17.34 13.29
C LEU A 141 4.86 17.61 14.81
N ARG A 142 5.84 18.34 15.31
CA ARG A 142 6.02 18.59 16.75
C ARG A 142 4.90 19.39 17.40
N GLU A 143 4.17 20.20 16.63
CA GLU A 143 3.00 20.97 17.05
C GLU A 143 1.68 20.16 17.02
N GLY A 144 1.74 18.85 16.77
CA GLY A 144 0.58 17.96 16.78
C GLY A 144 -0.26 17.96 15.50
N THR A 145 0.19 18.64 14.45
CA THR A 145 -0.47 18.57 13.14
C THR A 145 -0.01 17.32 12.37
N PRO A 146 -0.88 16.69 11.56
CA PRO A 146 -0.48 15.58 10.71
C PRO A 146 0.72 15.96 9.81
N HIS A 147 1.69 15.06 9.68
CA HIS A 147 2.85 15.30 8.84
C HIS A 147 2.43 15.45 7.38
N PRO A 148 2.85 16.52 6.65
CA PRO A 148 2.41 16.78 5.28
C PRO A 148 2.73 15.68 4.27
N LEU A 149 3.69 14.80 4.57
CA LEU A 149 4.07 13.66 3.73
C LEU A 149 3.40 12.35 4.14
N SER A 150 2.47 12.38 5.11
CA SER A 150 1.77 11.17 5.57
C SER A 150 0.75 10.68 4.54
N SER A 151 1.03 9.54 3.93
CA SER A 151 0.10 8.87 3.02
C SER A 151 -1.20 8.45 3.72
N ARG A 152 -1.09 8.00 4.98
CA ARG A 152 -2.25 7.58 5.78
C ARG A 152 -3.16 8.75 6.13
N ALA A 153 -2.59 9.92 6.41
CA ALA A 153 -3.34 11.15 6.66
C ALA A 153 -4.12 11.62 5.42
N VAL A 154 -3.57 11.44 4.21
CA VAL A 154 -4.28 11.73 2.94
C VAL A 154 -5.55 10.88 2.85
N LEU A 155 -5.46 9.57 3.08
CA LEU A 155 -6.64 8.70 3.02
C LEU A 155 -7.67 9.06 4.09
N ARG A 156 -7.25 9.32 5.32
CA ARG A 156 -8.15 9.80 6.39
C ARG A 156 -8.86 11.11 6.00
N ALA A 157 -8.18 12.01 5.30
CA ALA A 157 -8.79 13.24 4.83
C ALA A 157 -9.89 12.98 3.79
N VAL A 158 -9.66 12.03 2.88
CA VAL A 158 -10.68 11.61 1.90
C VAL A 158 -11.88 10.95 2.60
N GLU A 159 -11.65 10.02 3.56
CA GLU A 159 -12.73 9.40 4.33
C GLU A 159 -13.61 10.45 5.04
N ARG A 160 -12.98 11.45 5.69
CA ARG A 160 -13.73 12.55 6.33
C ARG A 160 -14.62 13.31 5.34
N ARG A 161 -14.19 13.47 4.08
CA ARG A 161 -15.03 14.10 3.05
C ARG A 161 -16.26 13.27 2.72
N TYR A 162 -16.16 11.95 2.67
CA TYR A 162 -17.30 11.04 2.51
C TYR A 162 -18.24 11.10 3.73
N ALA A 163 -17.69 10.95 4.93
CA ALA A 163 -18.45 10.99 6.17
C ALA A 163 -19.23 12.32 6.33
N ALA A 164 -18.62 13.46 5.98
CA ALA A 164 -19.29 14.78 5.99
C ALA A 164 -20.51 14.87 5.06
N ARG A 165 -20.65 13.91 4.12
CA ARG A 165 -21.78 13.78 3.19
C ARG A 165 -22.75 12.67 3.58
N GLY A 166 -22.52 12.01 4.70
CA GLY A 166 -23.29 10.84 5.11
C GLY A 166 -23.10 9.64 4.19
N LEU A 167 -21.87 9.46 3.69
CA LEU A 167 -21.50 8.40 2.77
C LEU A 167 -20.41 7.50 3.37
N ASP A 168 -20.55 6.20 3.19
CA ASP A 168 -19.62 5.17 3.66
C ASP A 168 -19.11 4.34 2.48
N PRO A 169 -17.87 4.56 2.00
CA PRO A 169 -17.26 3.70 1.02
C PRO A 169 -16.94 2.33 1.62
N LEU A 170 -17.12 1.27 0.80
CA LEU A 170 -16.73 -0.09 1.10
C LEU A 170 -15.84 -0.63 -0.02
N LEU A 171 -14.70 -1.20 0.37
CA LEU A 171 -13.67 -1.63 -0.55
C LEU A 171 -13.36 -3.11 -0.39
N GLY A 172 -13.37 -3.86 -1.49
CA GLY A 172 -12.89 -5.24 -1.57
C GLY A 172 -11.45 -5.27 -2.08
N LEU A 173 -10.58 -5.90 -1.31
CA LEU A 173 -9.17 -6.12 -1.65
C LEU A 173 -9.03 -7.46 -2.36
N GLU A 174 -8.43 -7.45 -3.56
CA GLU A 174 -8.05 -8.63 -4.35
C GLU A 174 -6.65 -8.38 -4.87
N ALA A 175 -5.66 -9.15 -4.39
CA ALA A 175 -4.26 -8.92 -4.70
C ALA A 175 -3.54 -10.22 -5.04
N GLU A 176 -2.82 -10.19 -6.16
CA GLU A 176 -1.97 -11.27 -6.62
C GLU A 176 -0.54 -11.08 -6.15
N TRP A 177 0.16 -12.18 -5.89
CA TRP A 177 1.54 -12.19 -5.45
C TRP A 177 2.23 -13.51 -5.80
N TYR A 178 3.55 -13.54 -5.76
CA TYR A 178 4.35 -14.71 -6.10
C TYR A 178 4.99 -15.35 -4.88
N LEU A 179 4.93 -16.70 -4.85
CA LEU A 179 5.71 -17.53 -3.94
C LEU A 179 6.80 -18.25 -4.74
N THR A 180 8.05 -18.10 -4.32
CA THR A 180 9.20 -18.78 -4.89
C THR A 180 10.04 -19.45 -3.80
N ARG A 181 10.77 -20.49 -4.13
CA ARG A 181 11.69 -21.16 -3.19
C ARG A 181 13.04 -20.47 -3.21
N ARG A 182 13.57 -20.08 -2.07
CA ARG A 182 14.92 -19.52 -1.97
C ARG A 182 15.96 -20.60 -2.27
N LEU A 183 16.99 -20.22 -3.02
CA LEU A 183 18.13 -21.08 -3.37
C LEU A 183 19.38 -20.71 -2.60
N ASP A 184 19.46 -19.49 -2.06
CA ASP A 184 20.60 -18.99 -1.29
C ASP A 184 20.14 -18.60 0.10
N ASP A 185 20.93 -18.98 1.11
CA ASP A 185 20.80 -18.51 2.49
C ASP A 185 21.60 -17.21 2.74
N GLU A 186 22.52 -16.84 1.82
CA GLU A 186 23.35 -15.66 1.96
C GLU A 186 22.76 -14.46 1.20
N PRO A 187 22.55 -13.33 1.87
CA PRO A 187 22.18 -12.08 1.20
C PRO A 187 23.35 -11.64 0.29
N GLY A 188 23.04 -11.25 -0.94
CA GLY A 188 24.00 -10.66 -1.84
C GLY A 188 24.40 -9.27 -1.36
N ASN A 189 25.58 -9.13 -0.76
CA ASN A 189 26.07 -7.85 -0.23
C ASN A 189 26.82 -7.00 -1.26
N GLU A 190 26.95 -7.50 -2.49
CA GLU A 190 27.71 -6.81 -3.53
C GLU A 190 26.97 -5.56 -4.02
N GLY A 191 27.56 -4.41 -3.77
CA GLY A 191 27.12 -3.16 -4.38
C GLY A 191 25.94 -2.45 -3.71
N ASN A 192 25.47 -2.86 -2.52
CA ASN A 192 24.43 -2.14 -1.80
C ASN A 192 24.91 -0.78 -1.32
N GLY A 193 24.10 0.26 -1.56
CA GLY A 193 24.34 1.61 -1.08
C GLY A 193 23.16 2.53 -1.42
N PHE A 194 23.29 3.80 -1.09
CA PHE A 194 22.28 4.80 -1.48
C PHE A 194 22.23 4.92 -3.00
N GLY A 195 21.08 4.56 -3.59
CA GLY A 195 20.86 4.54 -5.02
C GLY A 195 21.57 3.40 -5.77
N THR A 196 22.21 2.47 -5.04
CA THR A 196 22.87 1.30 -5.61
C THR A 196 22.20 0.04 -5.08
N GLN A 197 21.61 -0.74 -5.99
CA GLN A 197 20.91 -1.98 -5.64
C GLN A 197 21.90 -3.13 -5.53
N GLY A 198 21.67 -3.98 -4.53
CA GLY A 198 22.32 -5.28 -4.44
C GLY A 198 21.77 -6.29 -5.44
N ARG A 199 22.27 -7.52 -5.32
CA ARG A 199 21.75 -8.65 -6.09
C ARG A 199 20.36 -9.05 -5.56
N ALA A 200 19.41 -9.27 -6.46
CA ALA A 200 18.13 -9.87 -6.10
C ALA A 200 18.33 -11.30 -5.53
N PRO A 201 17.46 -11.76 -4.61
CA PRO A 201 17.51 -13.11 -4.08
C PRO A 201 17.45 -14.14 -5.21
N ARG A 202 18.29 -15.17 -5.13
CA ARG A 202 18.23 -16.32 -6.06
C ARG A 202 17.09 -17.22 -5.63
N VAL A 203 16.20 -17.50 -6.57
CA VAL A 203 15.00 -18.29 -6.31
C VAL A 203 14.73 -19.28 -7.43
N ALA A 204 13.89 -20.27 -7.14
CA ALA A 204 13.28 -21.15 -8.14
C ALA A 204 11.76 -21.09 -8.01
N ALA A 205 11.06 -21.24 -9.12
CA ALA A 205 9.61 -21.43 -9.12
C ALA A 205 9.23 -22.66 -8.27
N VAL A 206 8.09 -22.58 -7.57
CA VAL A 206 7.60 -23.70 -6.76
C VAL A 206 6.91 -24.77 -7.61
N ASN A 207 6.43 -24.38 -8.80
CA ASN A 207 5.84 -25.28 -9.80
C ASN A 207 6.03 -24.72 -11.21
N ALA A 208 5.52 -25.40 -12.22
CA ALA A 208 5.60 -24.96 -13.61
C ALA A 208 4.57 -23.90 -14.01
N GLY A 209 3.66 -23.53 -13.11
CA GLY A 209 2.50 -22.71 -13.46
C GLY A 209 1.59 -23.43 -14.43
N TYR A 210 0.92 -22.63 -15.30
CA TYR A 210 0.09 -23.18 -16.34
C TYR A 210 -1.19 -23.88 -15.83
N GLN A 211 -2.29 -23.63 -16.45
CA GLN A 211 -3.63 -24.08 -16.02
C GLN A 211 -4.13 -23.40 -14.73
N PHE A 212 -4.70 -22.26 -14.96
CA PHE A 212 -5.41 -21.42 -14.00
C PHE A 212 -6.39 -22.24 -13.12
N ASN A 213 -6.33 -22.00 -11.80
CA ASN A 213 -7.20 -22.63 -10.78
C ASN A 213 -7.21 -24.18 -10.79
N LEU A 214 -6.14 -24.83 -11.27
CA LEU A 214 -6.05 -26.26 -11.20
C LEU A 214 -5.82 -26.73 -9.75
N ASP A 215 -6.79 -27.44 -9.19
CA ASP A 215 -6.88 -27.80 -7.76
C ASP A 215 -5.55 -28.32 -7.18
N PHE A 216 -4.96 -29.36 -7.77
CA PHE A 216 -3.72 -29.93 -7.23
C PHE A 216 -2.52 -28.96 -7.31
N ARG A 217 -2.58 -27.87 -8.09
CA ARG A 217 -1.51 -26.86 -8.14
C ARG A 217 -1.46 -26.03 -6.88
N TYR A 218 -2.59 -25.85 -6.20
CA TYR A 218 -2.61 -25.19 -4.90
C TYR A 218 -1.72 -25.89 -3.87
N ASP A 219 -1.61 -27.22 -3.91
CA ASP A 219 -0.74 -27.99 -3.01
C ASP A 219 0.73 -27.55 -3.07
N SER A 220 1.19 -27.02 -4.19
CA SER A 220 2.56 -26.53 -4.33
C SER A 220 2.83 -25.21 -3.58
N VAL A 221 1.82 -24.43 -3.28
CA VAL A 221 1.89 -23.19 -2.49
C VAL A 221 1.34 -23.38 -1.07
N ALA A 222 0.63 -24.46 -0.78
CA ALA A 222 -0.06 -24.74 0.48
C ALA A 222 0.87 -24.68 1.70
N ALA A 223 2.14 -25.06 1.56
CA ALA A 223 3.13 -24.99 2.64
C ALA A 223 3.28 -23.57 3.24
N VAL A 224 2.95 -22.53 2.47
CA VAL A 224 2.93 -21.12 2.91
C VAL A 224 1.51 -20.57 2.92
N ALA A 225 0.70 -20.87 1.92
CA ALA A 225 -0.66 -20.33 1.77
C ALA A 225 -1.59 -20.75 2.93
N ASP A 226 -1.60 -22.01 3.35
CA ASP A 226 -2.47 -22.46 4.43
C ASP A 226 -2.10 -21.85 5.79
N PRO A 227 -0.81 -21.84 6.22
CA PRO A 227 -0.44 -21.12 7.44
C PRO A 227 -0.65 -19.60 7.33
N LEU A 228 -0.57 -19.01 6.13
CA LEU A 228 -0.90 -17.61 5.92
C LEU A 228 -2.39 -17.37 6.13
N ALA A 229 -3.28 -18.20 5.55
CA ALA A 229 -4.71 -18.11 5.76
C ALA A 229 -5.09 -18.17 7.25
N GLN A 230 -4.48 -19.10 8.01
CA GLN A 230 -4.66 -19.21 9.46
C GLN A 230 -4.17 -17.95 10.18
N CYS A 231 -3.00 -17.42 9.79
CA CYS A 231 -2.44 -16.20 10.37
C CYS A 231 -3.34 -14.99 10.12
N LEU A 232 -3.80 -14.78 8.88
CA LEU A 232 -4.68 -13.67 8.50
C LEU A 232 -6.01 -13.74 9.26
N THR A 233 -6.61 -14.92 9.35
CA THR A 233 -7.84 -15.14 10.12
C THR A 233 -7.64 -14.85 11.61
N ALA A 234 -6.54 -15.32 12.20
CA ALA A 234 -6.20 -15.06 13.60
C ALA A 234 -5.93 -13.57 13.90
N LEU A 235 -5.50 -12.81 12.89
CA LEU A 235 -5.35 -11.35 12.95
C LEU A 235 -6.68 -10.60 12.70
N GLY A 236 -7.78 -11.31 12.50
CA GLY A 236 -9.10 -10.71 12.25
C GLY A 236 -9.28 -10.12 10.85
N LEU A 237 -8.35 -10.38 9.92
CA LEU A 237 -8.56 -9.97 8.53
C LEU A 237 -9.66 -10.82 7.90
N PRO A 238 -10.63 -10.22 7.20
CA PRO A 238 -11.79 -10.94 6.65
C PRO A 238 -11.43 -11.66 5.35
N LEU A 239 -10.49 -12.60 5.41
CA LEU A 239 -10.07 -13.44 4.30
C LEU A 239 -11.27 -14.17 3.69
N ARG A 240 -11.37 -14.16 2.35
CA ARG A 240 -12.41 -14.88 1.59
C ARG A 240 -11.87 -16.07 0.86
N SER A 241 -10.84 -15.88 0.04
CA SER A 241 -10.26 -16.94 -0.78
C SER A 241 -8.77 -16.75 -0.96
N MET A 242 -8.11 -17.85 -1.27
CA MET A 242 -6.75 -17.91 -1.81
C MET A 242 -6.74 -18.95 -2.90
N GLU A 243 -6.33 -18.59 -4.10
CA GLU A 243 -6.27 -19.46 -5.26
C GLU A 243 -4.91 -19.43 -5.95
N HIS A 244 -4.56 -20.54 -6.60
CA HIS A 244 -3.40 -20.62 -7.47
C HIS A 244 -3.75 -20.04 -8.84
N GLU A 245 -3.00 -18.99 -9.23
CA GLU A 245 -3.15 -18.32 -10.52
C GLU A 245 -2.38 -19.03 -11.66
N SER A 246 -2.38 -18.43 -12.85
CA SER A 246 -1.75 -19.00 -14.04
C SER A 246 -0.23 -19.08 -13.96
N GLY A 247 0.41 -18.11 -13.32
CA GLY A 247 1.88 -18.04 -13.18
C GLY A 247 2.44 -19.07 -12.19
N PRO A 248 3.74 -19.46 -12.34
CA PRO A 248 4.39 -20.43 -11.48
C PRO A 248 4.49 -19.98 -10.02
N GLY A 249 3.60 -20.50 -9.16
CA GLY A 249 3.52 -20.10 -7.75
C GLY A 249 2.86 -18.73 -7.52
N GLN A 250 2.11 -18.26 -8.51
CA GLN A 250 1.26 -17.09 -8.37
C GLN A 250 0.03 -17.43 -7.53
N VAL A 251 -0.29 -16.57 -6.58
CA VAL A 251 -1.42 -16.74 -5.66
C VAL A 251 -2.24 -15.45 -5.67
N GLU A 252 -3.54 -15.58 -5.87
CA GLU A 252 -4.50 -14.52 -5.61
C GLU A 252 -5.07 -14.66 -4.20
N THR A 253 -5.27 -13.54 -3.52
CA THR A 253 -5.85 -13.49 -2.18
C THR A 253 -6.93 -12.42 -2.14
N THR A 254 -8.16 -12.81 -1.75
CA THR A 254 -9.31 -11.90 -1.70
C THR A 254 -9.83 -11.73 -0.27
N PHE A 255 -10.34 -10.52 0.02
CA PHE A 255 -10.91 -10.18 1.32
C PHE A 255 -12.35 -9.67 1.19
N ALA A 256 -13.15 -9.88 2.23
CA ALA A 256 -14.47 -9.26 2.30
C ALA A 256 -14.34 -7.73 2.41
N PRO A 257 -15.37 -6.97 1.99
CA PRO A 257 -15.30 -5.51 2.00
C PRO A 257 -15.03 -4.92 3.39
N MET A 258 -14.17 -3.91 3.43
CA MET A 258 -13.77 -3.16 4.62
C MET A 258 -13.95 -1.65 4.37
N SER A 259 -13.81 -0.83 5.43
CA SER A 259 -13.64 0.61 5.29
C SER A 259 -12.36 0.95 4.51
N PRO A 260 -12.21 2.14 3.94
CA PRO A 260 -11.02 2.49 3.17
C PRO A 260 -9.72 2.38 3.96
N LEU A 261 -9.71 2.92 5.18
CA LEU A 261 -8.52 2.89 6.02
C LEU A 261 -8.19 1.45 6.46
N ASP A 262 -9.19 0.67 6.88
CA ASP A 262 -9.01 -0.75 7.22
C ASP A 262 -8.48 -1.55 6.02
N THR A 263 -8.95 -1.25 4.80
CA THR A 263 -8.45 -1.91 3.58
C THR A 263 -6.98 -1.60 3.32
N ALA A 264 -6.57 -0.35 3.50
CA ALA A 264 -5.16 0.05 3.35
C ALA A 264 -4.26 -0.55 4.42
N ASP A 265 -4.69 -0.50 5.68
CA ASP A 265 -3.99 -1.09 6.83
C ASP A 265 -3.90 -2.62 6.69
N ALA A 266 -4.99 -3.28 6.23
CA ALA A 266 -5.01 -4.71 5.93
C ALA A 266 -4.01 -5.09 4.83
N MET A 267 -3.91 -4.32 3.73
CA MET A 267 -2.93 -4.57 2.67
C MET A 267 -1.50 -4.45 3.18
N LEU A 268 -1.23 -3.46 4.02
CA LEU A 268 0.09 -3.27 4.64
C LEU A 268 0.47 -4.45 5.54
N LEU A 269 -0.45 -4.90 6.38
CA LEU A 269 -0.27 -6.05 7.27
C LEU A 269 -0.16 -7.36 6.48
N PHE A 270 -1.04 -7.57 5.49
CA PHE A 270 -1.04 -8.74 4.61
C PHE A 270 0.31 -8.91 3.91
N ARG A 271 0.84 -7.90 3.24
CA ARG A 271 2.18 -7.95 2.61
C ARG A 271 3.26 -8.29 3.64
N THR A 272 3.21 -7.66 4.80
CA THR A 272 4.20 -7.87 5.86
C THR A 272 4.21 -9.31 6.38
N VAL A 273 3.04 -9.86 6.72
CA VAL A 273 2.96 -11.21 7.28
C VAL A 273 3.25 -12.28 6.24
N THR A 274 2.82 -12.08 4.99
CA THR A 274 3.11 -12.98 3.86
C THR A 274 4.61 -13.13 3.65
N LYS A 275 5.34 -12.03 3.50
CA LYS A 275 6.80 -12.02 3.31
C LYS A 275 7.53 -12.66 4.50
N ARG A 276 7.14 -12.31 5.72
CA ARG A 276 7.76 -12.87 6.95
C ARG A 276 7.51 -14.37 7.10
N LEU A 277 6.30 -14.81 6.81
CA LEU A 277 5.92 -16.22 6.93
C LEU A 277 6.61 -17.06 5.86
N ALA A 278 6.67 -16.57 4.62
CA ALA A 278 7.43 -17.21 3.55
C ALA A 278 8.91 -17.33 3.90
N ALA A 279 9.55 -16.23 4.32
CA ALA A 279 10.97 -16.21 4.66
C ALA A 279 11.34 -17.20 5.78
N ARG A 280 10.51 -17.32 6.82
CA ARG A 280 10.71 -18.30 7.92
C ARG A 280 10.63 -19.76 7.47
N ARG A 281 10.05 -20.02 6.30
CA ARG A 281 9.87 -21.35 5.70
C ARG A 281 10.85 -21.64 4.55
N GLY A 282 11.80 -20.74 4.29
CA GLY A 282 12.78 -20.92 3.19
C GLY A 282 12.22 -20.51 1.82
N TYR A 283 11.12 -19.77 1.80
CA TYR A 283 10.53 -19.21 0.59
C TYR A 283 10.76 -17.71 0.50
N HIS A 284 10.52 -17.16 -0.68
CA HIS A 284 10.46 -15.74 -0.95
C HIS A 284 9.09 -15.40 -1.52
N ALA A 285 8.39 -14.47 -0.88
CA ALA A 285 7.14 -13.90 -1.38
C ALA A 285 7.43 -12.51 -1.95
N SER A 286 6.90 -12.23 -3.15
CA SER A 286 7.04 -10.94 -3.81
C SER A 286 5.71 -10.44 -4.34
N PHE A 287 5.47 -9.15 -4.13
CA PHE A 287 4.34 -8.40 -4.70
C PHE A 287 4.77 -7.60 -5.94
N MET A 288 5.96 -7.82 -6.48
CA MET A 288 6.40 -7.26 -7.75
C MET A 288 5.45 -7.72 -8.87
N SER A 289 5.01 -6.79 -9.72
CA SER A 289 3.98 -7.08 -10.74
C SER A 289 4.39 -8.15 -11.72
N LEU A 290 5.63 -8.13 -12.21
CA LEU A 290 6.15 -9.14 -13.14
C LEU A 290 7.62 -9.44 -12.83
N PRO A 291 7.91 -10.45 -12.01
CA PRO A 291 9.29 -10.89 -11.76
C PRO A 291 10.00 -11.36 -13.04
N LYS A 292 11.30 -11.08 -13.16
CA LYS A 292 12.13 -11.55 -14.27
C LYS A 292 12.48 -13.04 -14.12
N LEU A 293 11.47 -13.87 -14.27
CA LEU A 293 11.59 -15.33 -14.16
C LEU A 293 10.82 -15.98 -15.33
N PRO A 294 11.28 -17.14 -15.84
CA PRO A 294 10.66 -17.81 -16.97
C PRO A 294 9.18 -18.17 -16.71
N SER A 295 8.30 -17.85 -17.65
CA SER A 295 6.87 -18.18 -17.62
C SER A 295 6.06 -17.54 -16.49
N PHE A 296 6.57 -16.47 -15.86
CA PHE A 296 5.81 -15.70 -14.88
C PHE A 296 4.82 -14.78 -15.60
N ASP A 297 3.62 -14.71 -15.09
CA ASP A 297 2.53 -13.86 -15.58
C ASP A 297 2.42 -12.58 -14.74
N PRO A 298 1.85 -11.50 -15.29
CA PRO A 298 1.67 -10.26 -14.53
C PRO A 298 0.71 -10.41 -13.36
N SER A 299 1.05 -9.84 -12.23
CA SER A 299 0.20 -9.73 -11.03
C SER A 299 -0.47 -8.36 -10.94
N GLY A 300 -1.73 -8.34 -10.55
CA GLY A 300 -2.54 -7.15 -10.34
C GLY A 300 -3.00 -6.97 -8.90
N TRP A 301 -3.45 -5.78 -8.60
CA TRP A 301 -4.27 -5.45 -7.43
C TRP A 301 -5.58 -4.84 -7.93
N HIS A 302 -6.65 -5.62 -7.86
CA HIS A 302 -7.97 -5.14 -8.22
C HIS A 302 -8.66 -4.58 -6.97
N LEU A 303 -9.20 -3.35 -7.09
CA LEU A 303 -9.90 -2.70 -6.01
C LEU A 303 -11.39 -2.61 -6.34
N HIS A 304 -12.19 -3.41 -5.64
CA HIS A 304 -13.64 -3.33 -5.70
C HIS A 304 -14.14 -2.19 -4.82
N GLN A 305 -15.09 -1.40 -5.31
CA GLN A 305 -15.57 -0.20 -4.65
C GLN A 305 -17.10 -0.13 -4.72
N SER A 306 -17.71 0.21 -3.61
CA SER A 306 -19.10 0.65 -3.55
C SER A 306 -19.22 1.75 -2.51
N VAL A 307 -20.28 2.56 -2.60
CA VAL A 307 -20.58 3.63 -1.64
C VAL A 307 -21.99 3.44 -1.12
N ARG A 308 -22.16 3.55 0.19
CA ARG A 308 -23.48 3.48 0.86
C ARG A 308 -23.84 4.81 1.50
N GLU A 309 -25.13 5.04 1.60
CA GLU A 309 -25.66 6.06 2.51
C GLU A 309 -25.49 5.58 3.94
N SER A 310 -24.87 6.38 4.81
CA SER A 310 -24.67 6.02 6.22
C SER A 310 -25.99 5.81 6.98
N ALA A 311 -27.01 6.62 6.67
CA ALA A 311 -28.29 6.59 7.37
C ALA A 311 -29.15 5.36 7.03
N THR A 312 -29.09 4.85 5.81
CA THR A 312 -29.99 3.80 5.31
C THR A 312 -29.29 2.50 4.97
N GLY A 313 -27.96 2.52 4.79
CA GLY A 313 -27.17 1.41 4.26
C GLY A 313 -27.40 1.14 2.76
N ARG A 314 -28.16 1.99 2.07
CA ARG A 314 -28.47 1.85 0.64
C ARG A 314 -27.19 1.98 -0.18
N ASN A 315 -26.92 1.01 -1.05
CA ASN A 315 -25.83 1.09 -2.03
C ASN A 315 -26.19 2.13 -3.11
N LEU A 316 -25.35 3.14 -3.30
CA LEU A 316 -25.57 4.21 -4.28
C LEU A 316 -25.44 3.73 -5.73
N PHE A 317 -24.71 2.63 -5.99
CA PHE A 317 -24.40 2.20 -7.36
C PHE A 317 -25.49 1.34 -8.00
N GLY A 318 -26.33 0.70 -7.18
CA GLY A 318 -27.36 -0.20 -7.65
C GLY A 318 -28.56 0.53 -8.24
N ALA A 319 -28.93 0.18 -9.47
CA ALA A 319 -30.22 0.58 -10.05
C ALA A 319 -31.27 -0.50 -9.80
N GLU A 320 -32.49 -0.10 -9.41
CA GLU A 320 -33.62 -1.02 -9.30
C GLU A 320 -33.99 -1.61 -10.67
N GLY A 321 -34.13 -2.91 -10.75
CA GLY A 321 -34.66 -3.60 -11.94
C GLY A 321 -33.66 -3.80 -13.08
N LEU A 322 -32.42 -3.36 -13.00
CA LEU A 322 -31.40 -3.54 -14.04
C LEU A 322 -30.33 -4.56 -13.61
N SER A 323 -30.32 -5.71 -14.25
CA SER A 323 -29.18 -6.63 -14.18
C SER A 323 -27.96 -5.97 -14.83
N GLY A 324 -26.95 -5.59 -14.04
CA GLY A 324 -25.68 -5.03 -14.54
C GLY A 324 -25.68 -3.51 -14.86
N GLY A 325 -26.72 -2.75 -14.50
CA GLY A 325 -26.77 -1.29 -14.69
C GLY A 325 -26.31 -0.52 -13.45
N LEU A 326 -25.72 0.68 -13.68
CA LEU A 326 -25.41 1.64 -12.63
C LEU A 326 -26.54 2.66 -12.46
N SER A 327 -26.78 3.08 -11.23
CA SER A 327 -27.59 4.26 -10.92
C SER A 327 -26.96 5.53 -11.51
N PRO A 328 -27.67 6.69 -11.51
CA PRO A 328 -27.07 7.97 -11.85
C PRO A 328 -25.85 8.31 -11.00
N GLU A 329 -25.91 8.02 -9.69
CA GLU A 329 -24.79 8.23 -8.75
C GLU A 329 -23.60 7.31 -9.07
N GLY A 330 -23.85 6.02 -9.39
CA GLY A 330 -22.81 5.08 -9.81
C GLY A 330 -22.13 5.52 -11.10
N LYS A 331 -22.90 6.08 -12.06
CA LYS A 331 -22.33 6.68 -13.28
C LYS A 331 -21.49 7.91 -12.97
N ALA A 332 -21.99 8.83 -12.17
CA ALA A 332 -21.25 10.02 -11.78
C ALA A 332 -19.93 9.66 -11.08
N TYR A 333 -19.95 8.66 -10.20
CA TYR A 333 -18.75 8.12 -9.55
C TYR A 333 -17.74 7.60 -10.57
N THR A 334 -18.17 6.77 -11.53
CA THR A 334 -17.28 6.23 -12.58
C THR A 334 -16.76 7.29 -13.53
N ASP A 335 -17.58 8.29 -13.87
CA ASP A 335 -17.15 9.43 -14.69
C ASP A 335 -16.01 10.20 -14.00
N GLY A 336 -16.07 10.35 -12.68
CA GLY A 336 -14.97 10.88 -11.87
C GLY A 336 -13.71 10.03 -11.98
N LEU A 337 -13.80 8.71 -11.76
CA LEU A 337 -12.66 7.80 -11.90
C LEU A 337 -12.02 7.89 -13.29
N LEU A 338 -12.80 7.95 -14.35
CA LEU A 338 -12.30 8.04 -15.72
C LEU A 338 -11.64 9.39 -16.00
N SER A 339 -12.19 10.49 -15.47
CA SER A 339 -11.66 11.84 -15.70
C SER A 339 -10.30 12.07 -15.03
N TRP A 340 -10.03 11.39 -13.92
CA TRP A 340 -8.77 11.48 -13.18
C TRP A 340 -7.78 10.35 -13.54
N ALA A 341 -8.16 9.40 -14.39
CA ALA A 341 -7.42 8.17 -14.63
C ALA A 341 -5.96 8.41 -15.01
N ARG A 342 -5.69 9.33 -15.94
CA ARG A 342 -4.32 9.61 -16.40
C ARG A 342 -3.47 10.29 -15.32
N GLU A 343 -4.06 11.25 -14.61
CA GLU A 343 -3.35 12.10 -13.65
C GLU A 343 -2.98 11.35 -12.37
N LEU A 344 -3.83 10.40 -11.95
CA LEU A 344 -3.64 9.65 -10.69
C LEU A 344 -3.13 8.23 -10.90
N LEU A 345 -2.90 7.78 -12.14
CA LEU A 345 -2.41 6.42 -12.42
C LEU A 345 -1.08 6.13 -11.72
N LEU A 346 -0.20 7.13 -11.60
CA LEU A 346 1.08 7.02 -10.89
C LEU A 346 0.92 6.49 -9.47
N LEU A 347 -0.20 6.78 -8.80
CA LEU A 347 -0.48 6.34 -7.43
C LEU A 347 -0.98 4.89 -7.36
N SER A 348 -1.52 4.37 -8.47
CA SER A 348 -1.99 2.98 -8.59
C SER A 348 -0.96 2.06 -9.26
N VAL A 349 -0.11 2.60 -10.14
CA VAL A 349 0.96 1.89 -10.86
C VAL A 349 2.27 2.68 -10.71
N PRO A 350 2.89 2.66 -9.52
CA PRO A 350 4.02 3.53 -9.20
C PRO A 350 5.39 3.02 -9.65
N THR A 351 5.51 1.80 -10.22
CA THR A 351 6.82 1.22 -10.58
C THR A 351 7.00 1.09 -12.09
N VAL A 352 8.25 1.09 -12.55
CA VAL A 352 8.56 0.74 -13.96
C VAL A 352 7.97 -0.63 -14.31
N ASN A 353 8.01 -1.55 -13.39
CA ASN A 353 7.58 -2.93 -13.57
C ASN A 353 6.06 -3.07 -13.72
N GLY A 354 5.27 -2.24 -13.08
CA GLY A 354 3.81 -2.27 -13.18
C GLY A 354 3.31 -2.09 -14.62
N TYR A 355 4.02 -1.32 -15.43
CA TYR A 355 3.68 -1.10 -16.85
C TYR A 355 4.02 -2.29 -17.75
N ARG A 356 4.84 -3.25 -17.28
CA ARG A 356 5.10 -4.49 -18.02
C ARG A 356 3.84 -5.34 -18.22
N ARG A 357 2.87 -5.21 -17.30
CA ARG A 357 1.55 -5.85 -17.42
C ARG A 357 0.82 -5.47 -18.70
N LEU A 358 0.97 -4.23 -19.14
CA LEU A 358 0.27 -3.69 -20.33
C LEU A 358 0.81 -4.25 -21.66
N HIS A 359 2.02 -4.78 -21.65
CA HIS A 359 2.72 -5.29 -22.83
C HIS A 359 2.83 -6.83 -22.85
N SER A 360 2.32 -7.51 -21.83
CA SER A 360 2.35 -8.97 -21.77
C SER A 360 1.35 -9.56 -22.78
N ALA A 361 1.76 -10.59 -23.48
CA ALA A 361 0.87 -11.32 -24.39
C ALA A 361 -0.26 -11.99 -23.58
N HIS A 362 -1.48 -11.90 -24.09
CA HIS A 362 -2.68 -12.48 -23.47
C HIS A 362 -3.02 -11.92 -22.08
N THR A 363 -2.48 -10.76 -21.72
CA THR A 363 -2.84 -10.10 -20.45
C THR A 363 -4.30 -9.65 -20.46
N LEU A 364 -4.96 -9.75 -19.30
CA LEU A 364 -6.23 -9.09 -19.01
C LEU A 364 -6.05 -7.71 -18.36
N ALA A 365 -4.81 -7.20 -18.28
CA ALA A 365 -4.56 -5.85 -17.80
C ALA A 365 -5.12 -4.83 -18.81
N PRO A 366 -5.92 -3.86 -18.34
CA PRO A 366 -6.57 -2.90 -19.23
C PRO A 366 -5.56 -1.92 -19.83
N THR A 367 -5.62 -1.74 -21.13
CA THR A 367 -4.74 -0.78 -21.86
C THR A 367 -5.44 0.52 -22.22
N ARG A 368 -6.77 0.59 -22.00
CA ARG A 368 -7.60 1.75 -22.32
C ARG A 368 -8.35 2.25 -21.09
N ILE A 369 -8.51 3.55 -21.02
CA ILE A 369 -9.41 4.20 -20.06
C ILE A 369 -10.84 3.92 -20.55
N GLY A 370 -11.63 3.25 -19.71
CA GLY A 370 -13.00 2.90 -20.08
C GLY A 370 -13.72 2.12 -19.00
N LEU A 371 -15.05 2.05 -19.15
CA LEU A 371 -15.97 1.31 -18.31
C LEU A 371 -16.68 0.23 -19.12
N SER A 372 -16.82 -0.97 -18.58
CA SER A 372 -17.62 -2.03 -19.17
C SER A 372 -18.34 -2.86 -18.10
N VAL A 373 -19.37 -3.62 -18.51
CA VAL A 373 -20.14 -4.51 -17.64
C VAL A 373 -19.61 -5.92 -17.79
N GLU A 374 -19.17 -6.55 -16.70
CA GLU A 374 -18.65 -7.94 -16.64
C GLU A 374 -17.51 -8.24 -17.65
N ASP A 375 -16.76 -7.22 -18.06
CA ASP A 375 -15.63 -7.34 -18.99
C ASP A 375 -14.30 -7.13 -18.25
N ARG A 376 -13.48 -8.16 -18.18
CA ARG A 376 -12.18 -8.13 -17.49
C ARG A 376 -11.08 -7.38 -18.25
N THR A 377 -11.31 -7.00 -19.50
CA THR A 377 -10.34 -6.16 -20.26
C THR A 377 -10.53 -4.67 -20.03
N ALA A 378 -11.65 -4.26 -19.41
CA ALA A 378 -11.92 -2.87 -19.10
C ALA A 378 -11.14 -2.38 -17.86
N MET A 379 -10.76 -1.12 -17.86
CA MET A 379 -10.14 -0.45 -16.70
C MET A 379 -11.08 -0.49 -15.48
N LEU A 380 -12.33 -0.08 -15.70
CA LEU A 380 -13.40 -0.15 -14.73
C LEU A 380 -14.40 -1.20 -15.17
N ARG A 381 -14.63 -2.20 -14.33
CA ARG A 381 -15.64 -3.23 -14.53
C ARG A 381 -16.80 -3.01 -13.57
N VAL A 382 -18.01 -2.91 -14.10
CA VAL A 382 -19.23 -3.01 -13.29
C VAL A 382 -19.47 -4.47 -12.98
N ALA A 383 -19.55 -4.83 -11.74
CA ALA A 383 -19.81 -6.19 -11.28
C ALA A 383 -20.97 -6.23 -10.27
N GLY A 384 -21.73 -7.33 -10.29
CA GLY A 384 -22.93 -7.50 -9.47
C GLY A 384 -24.09 -6.61 -9.95
N GLY A 385 -25.11 -6.47 -9.10
CA GLY A 385 -26.29 -5.66 -9.39
C GLY A 385 -27.13 -5.40 -8.15
N GLY A 386 -28.04 -4.43 -8.19
CA GLY A 386 -28.87 -4.03 -7.06
C GLY A 386 -28.02 -3.67 -5.83
N ALA A 387 -28.33 -4.24 -4.68
CA ALA A 387 -27.60 -4.00 -3.44
C ALA A 387 -26.12 -4.44 -3.48
N ASN A 388 -25.73 -5.30 -4.44
CA ASN A 388 -24.36 -5.83 -4.60
C ASN A 388 -23.60 -5.16 -5.75
N ALA A 389 -24.15 -4.12 -6.37
CA ALA A 389 -23.48 -3.39 -7.44
C ALA A 389 -22.17 -2.76 -6.93
N ARG A 390 -21.09 -2.93 -7.68
CA ARG A 390 -19.78 -2.39 -7.36
C ARG A 390 -18.98 -2.11 -8.61
N ILE A 391 -17.99 -1.26 -8.48
CA ILE A 391 -17.00 -0.98 -9.52
C ILE A 391 -15.70 -1.68 -9.11
N GLU A 392 -15.12 -2.41 -10.01
CA GLU A 392 -13.78 -2.97 -9.88
C GLU A 392 -12.83 -2.14 -10.74
N ASN A 393 -11.85 -1.51 -10.12
CA ASN A 393 -10.73 -0.89 -10.82
C ASN A 393 -9.59 -1.91 -10.94
N ARG A 394 -9.22 -2.24 -12.19
CA ARG A 394 -8.28 -3.30 -12.52
C ARG A 394 -6.85 -2.80 -12.83
N MET A 395 -6.62 -1.49 -12.69
CA MET A 395 -5.32 -0.89 -13.04
C MET A 395 -4.23 -1.13 -12.01
N GLY A 396 -4.57 -1.21 -10.72
CA GLY A 396 -3.62 -1.24 -9.63
C GLY A 396 -2.57 -2.36 -9.73
N GLU A 397 -1.36 -2.07 -9.27
CA GLU A 397 -0.30 -3.07 -9.07
C GLU A 397 -0.10 -3.39 -7.59
N PRO A 398 0.33 -4.62 -7.24
CA PRO A 398 0.49 -5.00 -5.83
C PRO A 398 1.60 -4.23 -5.09
N CYS A 399 2.49 -3.54 -5.79
CA CYS A 399 3.50 -2.64 -5.23
C CYS A 399 2.95 -1.28 -4.77
N ALA A 400 1.75 -0.89 -5.22
CA ALA A 400 1.21 0.43 -4.92
C ALA A 400 1.15 0.72 -3.42
N ASN A 401 1.40 1.99 -3.05
CA ASN A 401 1.15 2.46 -1.70
C ASN A 401 -0.36 2.36 -1.41
N PRO A 402 -0.80 1.55 -0.43
CA PRO A 402 -2.22 1.27 -0.26
C PRO A 402 -3.04 2.50 0.10
N TYR A 403 -2.47 3.41 0.87
CA TYR A 403 -3.17 4.64 1.23
C TYR A 403 -3.35 5.57 0.04
N LEU A 404 -2.30 5.76 -0.76
CA LEU A 404 -2.35 6.67 -1.91
C LEU A 404 -3.20 6.10 -3.05
N ASN A 405 -3.09 4.78 -3.32
CA ASN A 405 -3.90 4.12 -4.34
C ASN A 405 -5.39 4.22 -4.02
N ILE A 406 -5.78 3.93 -2.79
CA ILE A 406 -7.17 4.02 -2.35
C ILE A 406 -7.66 5.47 -2.31
N ALA A 407 -6.85 6.39 -1.75
CA ALA A 407 -7.19 7.80 -1.69
C ALA A 407 -7.42 8.41 -3.08
N ALA A 408 -6.58 8.07 -4.06
CA ALA A 408 -6.71 8.53 -5.45
C ALA A 408 -8.06 8.14 -6.07
N GLN A 409 -8.44 6.88 -5.92
CA GLN A 409 -9.67 6.35 -6.49
C GLN A 409 -10.91 6.93 -5.78
N LEU A 410 -10.91 6.98 -4.45
CA LEU A 410 -12.01 7.55 -3.70
C LEU A 410 -12.16 9.07 -3.94
N PHE A 411 -11.05 9.79 -4.01
CA PHE A 411 -11.06 11.21 -4.34
C PHE A 411 -11.69 11.46 -5.71
N ALA A 412 -11.24 10.71 -6.73
CA ALA A 412 -11.76 10.81 -8.09
C ALA A 412 -13.26 10.46 -8.15
N GLY A 413 -13.67 9.38 -7.48
CA GLY A 413 -15.09 9.01 -7.41
C GLY A 413 -15.97 10.05 -6.71
N LEU A 414 -15.46 10.64 -5.62
CA LEU A 414 -16.17 11.71 -4.91
C LEU A 414 -16.30 12.97 -5.75
N ASP A 415 -15.23 13.35 -6.46
CA ASP A 415 -15.26 14.48 -7.39
C ASP A 415 -16.34 14.30 -8.46
N GLY A 416 -16.50 13.09 -8.99
CA GLY A 416 -17.59 12.75 -9.91
C GLY A 416 -18.98 12.90 -9.27
N LEU A 417 -19.17 12.42 -8.04
CA LEU A 417 -20.44 12.60 -7.30
C LEU A 417 -20.76 14.07 -7.02
N GLU A 418 -19.78 14.92 -6.87
CA GLU A 418 -19.91 16.36 -6.67
C GLU A 418 -20.18 17.15 -7.97
N GLY A 419 -20.22 16.46 -9.12
CA GLY A 419 -20.37 17.08 -10.43
C GLY A 419 -19.08 17.71 -10.95
N GLY A 420 -17.95 17.37 -10.35
CA GLY A 420 -16.62 17.88 -10.65
C GLY A 420 -15.96 17.29 -11.89
N THR A 421 -16.72 16.67 -12.81
CA THR A 421 -16.22 16.16 -14.09
C THR A 421 -15.73 17.30 -14.99
N GLY A 422 -14.73 18.02 -14.51
CA GLY A 422 -14.15 19.18 -15.15
C GLY A 422 -13.62 18.91 -16.54
N GLY A 423 -14.51 18.84 -17.51
CA GLY A 423 -14.19 19.16 -18.90
C GLY A 423 -13.60 18.06 -19.77
N MET A 424 -13.48 16.82 -19.33
CA MET A 424 -13.32 15.72 -20.27
C MET A 424 -14.70 15.21 -20.70
N PRO A 425 -15.02 15.20 -21.99
CA PRO A 425 -16.20 14.47 -22.45
C PRO A 425 -16.00 13.01 -22.01
N ALA A 426 -17.03 12.42 -21.43
CA ALA A 426 -17.14 10.98 -21.29
C ALA A 426 -17.26 10.36 -22.70
N ASP A 427 -16.17 10.37 -23.45
CA ASP A 427 -16.04 9.47 -24.59
C ASP A 427 -15.48 8.15 -24.03
N PRO A 428 -16.30 7.11 -23.91
CA PRO A 428 -15.88 5.82 -23.36
C PRO A 428 -14.79 5.10 -24.15
N GLY A 429 -14.21 5.74 -25.15
CA GLY A 429 -13.18 5.20 -26.03
C GLY A 429 -11.95 6.08 -26.22
N ALA A 430 -11.90 7.23 -25.57
CA ALA A 430 -10.88 8.24 -25.89
C ALA A 430 -9.61 8.10 -25.08
N GLY A 431 -8.84 7.06 -25.26
CA GLY A 431 -7.44 7.12 -24.89
C GLY A 431 -6.86 5.84 -24.30
N LEU A 432 -5.59 5.64 -24.61
CA LEU A 432 -4.76 4.67 -23.91
C LEU A 432 -4.47 5.17 -22.50
N VAL A 433 -4.38 4.27 -21.54
CA VAL A 433 -3.72 4.57 -20.26
C VAL A 433 -2.25 4.91 -20.56
N PRO A 434 -1.56 5.70 -19.73
CA PRO A 434 -0.11 5.83 -19.83
C PRO A 434 0.56 4.46 -19.94
N GLN A 435 1.47 4.29 -20.90
CA GLN A 435 2.07 2.99 -21.24
C GLN A 435 3.41 2.75 -20.55
N SER A 436 3.91 3.75 -19.83
CA SER A 436 5.18 3.68 -19.10
C SER A 436 5.12 4.53 -17.84
N LEU A 437 6.04 4.27 -16.89
CA LEU A 437 6.18 5.11 -15.71
C LEU A 437 6.49 6.56 -16.09
N ARG A 438 7.30 6.79 -17.14
CA ARG A 438 7.60 8.14 -17.66
C ARG A 438 6.33 8.87 -18.11
N GLU A 439 5.49 8.24 -18.91
CA GLU A 439 4.24 8.85 -19.36
C GLU A 439 3.29 9.15 -18.20
N SER A 440 3.19 8.25 -17.23
CA SER A 440 2.35 8.44 -16.06
C SER A 440 2.90 9.55 -15.14
N PHE A 441 4.21 9.62 -14.98
CA PHE A 441 4.89 10.69 -14.25
C PHE A 441 4.65 12.06 -14.89
N GLU A 442 4.76 12.16 -16.21
CA GLU A 442 4.48 13.41 -16.92
C GLU A 442 3.01 13.84 -16.79
N ALA A 443 2.08 12.89 -16.87
CA ALA A 443 0.65 13.15 -16.64
C ALA A 443 0.38 13.62 -15.21
N PHE A 444 0.99 12.98 -14.21
CA PHE A 444 0.89 13.37 -12.80
C PHE A 444 1.44 14.78 -12.56
N ARG A 445 2.64 15.07 -13.08
CA ARG A 445 3.32 16.37 -12.92
C ARG A 445 2.57 17.52 -13.58
N ALA A 446 1.95 17.27 -14.73
CA ALA A 446 1.17 18.27 -15.48
C ALA A 446 -0.29 18.40 -14.97
N GLY A 447 -0.73 17.46 -14.14
CA GLY A 447 -2.11 17.33 -13.71
C GLY A 447 -2.46 18.09 -12.42
N ARG A 448 -3.56 17.68 -11.81
CA ARG A 448 -4.18 18.33 -10.64
C ARG A 448 -3.98 17.52 -9.34
N ALA A 449 -3.01 16.62 -9.28
CA ALA A 449 -2.81 15.71 -8.15
C ALA A 449 -2.63 16.44 -6.81
N GLU A 450 -2.19 17.69 -6.82
CA GLU A 450 -2.09 18.55 -5.64
C GLU A 450 -3.43 18.77 -4.94
N GLN A 451 -4.56 18.69 -5.64
CA GLN A 451 -5.88 18.79 -5.04
C GLN A 451 -6.19 17.63 -4.06
N LEU A 452 -5.56 16.48 -4.29
CA LEU A 452 -5.63 15.33 -3.38
C LEU A 452 -4.55 15.37 -2.31
N LEU A 453 -3.30 15.58 -2.75
CA LEU A 453 -2.10 15.30 -1.96
C LEU A 453 -1.59 16.52 -1.16
N GLY A 454 -1.97 17.72 -1.58
CA GLY A 454 -1.33 18.96 -1.15
C GLY A 454 0.04 19.16 -1.79
N ALA A 455 0.51 20.41 -1.79
CA ALA A 455 1.77 20.80 -2.44
C ALA A 455 3.01 20.03 -1.93
N PRO A 456 3.21 19.84 -0.59
CA PRO A 456 4.40 19.17 -0.10
C PRO A 456 4.53 17.71 -0.57
N LEU A 457 3.47 16.91 -0.46
CA LEU A 457 3.53 15.50 -0.84
C LEU A 457 3.62 15.36 -2.37
N THR A 458 2.95 16.21 -3.14
CA THR A 458 3.07 16.24 -4.60
C THR A 458 4.50 16.54 -5.03
N ALA A 459 5.14 17.55 -4.43
CA ALA A 459 6.53 17.90 -4.70
C ALA A 459 7.48 16.76 -4.30
N CYS A 460 7.26 16.14 -3.14
CA CYS A 460 8.05 15.01 -2.68
C CYS A 460 7.96 13.82 -3.65
N LEU A 461 6.75 13.36 -3.98
CA LEU A 461 6.53 12.24 -4.92
C LEU A 461 7.12 12.54 -6.31
N THR A 462 7.03 13.78 -6.78
CA THR A 462 7.67 14.20 -8.03
C THR A 462 9.18 13.96 -7.98
N ARG A 463 9.86 14.41 -6.92
CA ARG A 463 11.30 14.21 -6.74
C ARG A 463 11.68 12.73 -6.63
N LEU A 464 10.92 11.97 -5.86
CA LEU A 464 11.15 10.52 -5.69
C LEU A 464 11.06 9.77 -7.03
N LYS A 465 10.04 10.09 -7.83
CA LYS A 465 9.82 9.42 -9.13
C LYS A 465 10.78 9.89 -10.21
N GLU A 466 11.17 11.15 -10.20
CA GLU A 466 12.21 11.66 -11.09
C GLU A 466 13.55 10.95 -10.83
N SER A 467 13.97 10.81 -9.56
CA SER A 467 15.18 10.09 -9.17
C SER A 467 15.16 8.62 -9.62
N GLU A 468 14.05 7.91 -9.39
CA GLU A 468 13.86 6.51 -9.80
C GLU A 468 13.97 6.36 -11.33
N LEU A 469 13.28 7.21 -12.08
CA LEU A 469 13.29 7.21 -13.53
C LEU A 469 14.69 7.52 -14.09
N ASP A 470 15.37 8.51 -13.55
CA ASP A 470 16.72 8.90 -14.00
C ASP A 470 17.74 7.76 -13.78
N ARG A 471 17.64 7.06 -12.65
CA ARG A 471 18.49 5.87 -12.38
C ARG A 471 18.18 4.73 -13.36
N PHE A 472 16.90 4.47 -13.60
CA PHE A 472 16.47 3.43 -14.52
C PHE A 472 16.91 3.73 -15.97
N GLU A 473 16.66 4.92 -16.45
CA GLU A 473 16.99 5.34 -17.82
C GLU A 473 18.51 5.39 -18.05
N THR A 474 19.26 5.87 -17.06
CA THR A 474 20.74 5.85 -17.09
C THR A 474 21.26 4.41 -17.18
N TRP A 475 20.69 3.49 -16.39
CA TRP A 475 21.06 2.09 -16.45
C TRP A 475 20.71 1.44 -17.81
N CYS A 476 19.53 1.71 -18.36
CA CYS A 476 19.13 1.23 -19.67
C CYS A 476 20.08 1.72 -20.78
N ALA A 477 20.45 2.99 -20.75
CA ALA A 477 21.39 3.57 -21.70
C ALA A 477 22.78 2.94 -21.61
N ALA A 478 23.25 2.65 -20.40
CA ALA A 478 24.57 2.04 -20.17
C ALA A 478 24.62 0.55 -20.56
N THR A 479 23.51 -0.18 -20.46
CA THR A 479 23.47 -1.63 -20.69
C THR A 479 22.90 -2.04 -22.04
N GLY A 480 22.25 -1.11 -22.75
CA GLY A 480 21.51 -1.42 -23.99
C GLY A 480 20.32 -2.34 -23.76
N ALA A 481 19.69 -2.28 -22.58
CA ALA A 481 18.57 -3.15 -22.22
C ALA A 481 17.41 -3.02 -23.24
N PRO A 482 16.80 -4.14 -23.68
CA PRO A 482 15.73 -4.11 -24.67
C PRO A 482 14.49 -3.42 -24.09
N ALA A 483 13.85 -2.60 -24.91
CA ALA A 483 12.58 -1.98 -24.56
C ALA A 483 11.48 -3.05 -24.45
N GLY A 484 10.60 -2.90 -23.45
CA GLY A 484 9.43 -3.77 -23.28
C GLY A 484 9.67 -5.04 -22.45
N GLU A 485 10.91 -5.47 -22.23
CA GLU A 485 11.22 -6.62 -21.39
C GLU A 485 11.47 -6.23 -19.94
N VAL A 486 11.22 -7.17 -19.02
CA VAL A 486 11.61 -7.00 -17.61
C VAL A 486 13.13 -7.06 -17.51
N THR A 487 13.72 -6.04 -16.89
CA THR A 487 15.16 -5.88 -16.78
C THR A 487 15.74 -6.44 -15.49
N ASP A 488 17.07 -6.64 -15.44
CA ASP A 488 17.77 -6.98 -14.18
C ASP A 488 17.73 -5.82 -13.19
N TRP A 489 17.57 -4.58 -13.66
CA TRP A 489 17.39 -3.41 -12.82
C TRP A 489 16.08 -3.52 -12.03
N GLU A 490 14.96 -3.80 -12.72
CA GLU A 490 13.65 -3.98 -12.09
C GLU A 490 13.67 -5.13 -11.08
N GLN A 491 14.30 -6.25 -11.43
CA GLN A 491 14.41 -7.40 -10.53
C GLN A 491 15.19 -7.07 -9.24
N ARG A 492 16.24 -6.28 -9.32
CA ARG A 492 17.01 -5.82 -8.16
C ARG A 492 16.27 -4.77 -7.35
N GLU A 493 15.55 -3.87 -8.01
CA GLU A 493 14.85 -2.75 -7.37
C GLU A 493 13.63 -3.21 -6.57
N TYR A 494 12.81 -4.10 -7.16
CA TYR A 494 11.48 -4.35 -6.64
C TYR A 494 11.27 -5.74 -6.05
N PHE A 495 11.98 -6.77 -6.51
CA PHE A 495 11.65 -8.17 -6.22
C PHE A 495 11.73 -8.53 -4.73
N GLU A 496 12.71 -7.99 -4.02
CA GLU A 496 12.85 -8.19 -2.57
C GLU A 496 12.14 -7.10 -1.76
N ALA A 497 12.04 -5.88 -2.26
CA ALA A 497 11.44 -4.77 -1.54
C ALA A 497 9.92 -4.98 -1.35
N TYR A 498 9.25 -5.41 -2.39
CA TYR A 498 7.80 -5.60 -2.41
C TYR A 498 7.37 -7.06 -2.29
#